data_c672b3c149e9bea4b3f9561eeec09a02
#
_entry.id   c672b3c149e9bea4b3f9561eeec09a02
#
_cell.length_a   1.000
_cell.length_b   1.000
_cell.length_c   1.000
_cell.angle_alpha   90.00
_cell.angle_beta   90.00
_cell.angle_gamma   90.00
#
_symmetry.space_group_name_H-M   'P 1'
#
loop_
_entity.id
_entity.type
_entity.pdbx_description
1 polymer ?
#
loop_
_entity_poly.entity_id
_entity_poly.type
_entity_poly.pdbx_seq_one_letter_code
_entity_poly.pdbx_strand_id
1 'polypeptide(L)'
;HCRDQTKARQRKKVDTLKTDKTSLPQEIDDEVDTPKRFGDLISSDSIFAIKRSSVNPARHGNTTALVVRDRGTGWIAAYPSKKKSAEDIKGAVNDFLGPEKAKRWYSDGAPELHAVCRELGIRHDISDPHRSETNGAIERTNRTVIEGARCCLFQSGLPYKYWKQAITCFTNNYNMVHVDSKKGTVSWVERHSHKFQGKTLPFGCKVRYLPSAEREVEKREKIDPSLRDGIFMGYRLHTGGKWTGQYMVIDSEAY
;
A
#
# COMPACT_ATOMS: atom_id res chain seq x y z
N HIS A 1 -25.48 -4.03 -23.48
CA HIS A 1 -25.16 -5.47 -23.67
C HIS A 1 -23.71 -5.59 -24.12
N CYS A 2 -22.76 -5.70 -23.18
CA CYS A 2 -21.41 -6.18 -23.44
C CYS A 2 -21.36 -7.66 -23.07
N ARG A 3 -21.24 -8.54 -24.05
CA ARG A 3 -20.92 -9.95 -23.84
C ARG A 3 -19.40 -10.09 -23.79
N ASP A 4 -18.86 -10.30 -22.61
CA ASP A 4 -17.48 -10.73 -22.46
C ASP A 4 -17.33 -12.19 -22.88
N GLN A 5 -16.56 -12.41 -23.92
CA GLN A 5 -16.09 -13.75 -24.29
C GLN A 5 -14.81 -14.04 -23.50
N THR A 6 -14.94 -14.68 -22.34
CA THR A 6 -13.83 -15.29 -21.62
C THR A 6 -13.42 -16.59 -22.32
N LYS A 7 -12.30 -16.56 -23.06
CA LYS A 7 -11.68 -17.78 -23.60
C LYS A 7 -11.06 -18.57 -22.43
N ALA A 8 -11.67 -19.65 -22.04
CA ALA A 8 -11.11 -20.62 -21.12
C ALA A 8 -9.84 -21.25 -21.72
N ARG A 9 -8.69 -21.05 -21.07
CA ARG A 9 -7.42 -21.68 -21.45
C ARG A 9 -7.42 -23.10 -20.89
N GLN A 10 -7.56 -24.12 -21.77
CA GLN A 10 -7.41 -25.52 -21.38
C GLN A 10 -5.96 -25.74 -20.90
N ARG A 11 -5.80 -26.20 -19.65
CA ARG A 11 -4.53 -26.70 -19.13
C ARG A 11 -4.25 -28.07 -19.73
N LYS A 12 -3.13 -28.23 -20.45
CA LYS A 12 -2.60 -29.56 -20.81
C LYS A 12 -2.26 -30.31 -19.53
N LYS A 13 -2.84 -31.52 -19.37
CA LYS A 13 -2.36 -32.49 -18.37
C LYS A 13 -0.92 -32.86 -18.70
N VAL A 14 -0.03 -32.62 -17.78
CA VAL A 14 1.34 -33.17 -17.82
C VAL A 14 1.27 -34.51 -17.08
N ASP A 15 1.63 -35.60 -17.76
CA ASP A 15 1.73 -36.91 -17.14
C ASP A 15 2.84 -36.90 -16.10
N THR A 16 2.46 -37.14 -14.84
CA THR A 16 3.37 -37.25 -13.72
C THR A 16 4.05 -38.61 -13.76
N LEU A 17 5.36 -38.62 -14.02
CA LEU A 17 6.21 -39.75 -13.77
C LEU A 17 6.12 -40.16 -12.30
N LYS A 18 5.77 -41.43 -12.05
CA LYS A 18 5.78 -42.04 -10.72
C LYS A 18 7.22 -42.13 -10.24
N THR A 19 7.61 -41.29 -9.28
CA THR A 19 8.85 -41.45 -8.52
C THR A 19 8.59 -42.23 -7.26
N ASP A 20 9.44 -43.20 -6.99
CA ASP A 20 9.38 -44.12 -5.86
C ASP A 20 9.36 -43.37 -4.50
N LYS A 21 8.45 -43.81 -3.66
CA LYS A 21 8.34 -43.40 -2.25
C LYS A 21 9.37 -44.18 -1.42
N THR A 22 10.54 -43.62 -1.21
CA THR A 22 11.42 -44.06 -0.10
C THR A 22 12.35 -42.93 0.28
N SER A 23 11.85 -42.02 1.07
CA SER A 23 12.48 -41.26 2.17
C SER A 23 11.45 -40.23 2.62
N LEU A 24 10.91 -40.42 3.81
CA LEU A 24 10.12 -39.41 4.50
C LEU A 24 10.98 -38.17 4.65
N PRO A 25 10.57 -37.00 4.14
CA PRO A 25 11.17 -35.75 4.56
C PRO A 25 10.83 -35.61 6.04
N GLN A 26 11.85 -35.31 6.85
CA GLN A 26 11.65 -34.84 8.22
C GLN A 26 10.57 -33.74 8.18
N GLU A 27 9.53 -33.90 8.97
CA GLU A 27 8.58 -32.83 9.29
C GLU A 27 9.40 -31.68 9.83
N ILE A 28 9.66 -30.71 8.97
CA ILE A 28 10.16 -29.40 9.39
C ILE A 28 8.96 -28.80 10.14
N ASP A 29 9.15 -28.53 11.42
CA ASP A 29 8.18 -27.86 12.29
C ASP A 29 7.70 -26.57 11.62
N ASP A 30 6.66 -26.66 10.81
CA ASP A 30 6.03 -25.52 10.12
C ASP A 30 5.32 -24.55 11.11
N GLU A 31 5.24 -24.90 12.38
CA GLU A 31 4.63 -24.05 13.41
C GLU A 31 5.53 -22.88 13.86
N VAL A 32 6.84 -22.96 13.65
CA VAL A 32 7.80 -21.98 14.19
C VAL A 32 7.88 -20.69 13.34
N ASP A 33 7.36 -20.68 12.13
CA ASP A 33 7.64 -19.59 11.18
C ASP A 33 6.42 -18.80 10.69
N THR A 34 5.25 -19.01 11.26
CA THR A 34 4.06 -18.23 10.91
C THR A 34 4.16 -16.81 11.49
N PRO A 35 4.23 -15.76 10.66
CA PRO A 35 4.36 -14.39 11.16
C PRO A 35 3.10 -13.98 11.95
N LYS A 36 3.29 -13.57 13.19
CA LYS A 36 2.19 -13.20 14.14
C LYS A 36 2.19 -11.71 14.47
N ARG A 37 3.36 -11.08 14.46
CA ARG A 37 3.54 -9.68 14.88
C ARG A 37 4.02 -8.83 13.71
N PHE A 38 3.83 -7.52 13.83
CA PHE A 38 4.41 -6.57 12.88
C PHE A 38 5.93 -6.74 12.82
N GLY A 39 6.47 -6.77 11.60
CA GLY A 39 7.91 -6.93 11.37
C GLY A 39 8.43 -8.36 11.35
N ASP A 40 7.64 -9.37 11.70
CA ASP A 40 8.10 -10.78 11.63
C ASP A 40 8.46 -11.17 10.19
N LEU A 41 7.59 -10.84 9.23
CA LEU A 41 7.81 -11.04 7.81
C LEU A 41 7.11 -9.95 7.00
N ILE A 42 7.88 -9.18 6.28
CA ILE A 42 7.40 -8.14 5.37
C ILE A 42 7.59 -8.61 3.93
N SER A 43 6.62 -8.37 3.08
CA SER A 43 6.71 -8.61 1.64
C SER A 43 6.53 -7.30 0.89
N SER A 44 7.32 -7.08 -0.16
CA SER A 44 7.15 -5.89 -1.01
C SER A 44 7.37 -6.21 -2.48
N ASP A 45 6.77 -5.36 -3.31
CA ASP A 45 6.98 -5.37 -4.75
C ASP A 45 6.74 -3.97 -5.32
N SER A 46 7.41 -3.67 -6.42
CA SER A 46 7.33 -2.37 -7.09
C SER A 46 6.36 -2.43 -8.26
N ILE A 47 5.36 -1.57 -8.25
CA ILE A 47 4.40 -1.44 -9.35
C ILE A 47 4.71 -0.21 -10.20
N PHE A 48 4.48 -0.33 -11.52
CA PHE A 48 4.48 0.81 -12.45
C PHE A 48 3.04 1.28 -12.62
N ALA A 49 2.68 2.39 -12.00
CA ALA A 49 1.33 2.94 -12.05
C ALA A 49 1.03 3.63 -13.38
N ILE A 50 2.06 4.20 -14.03
CA ILE A 50 1.95 4.91 -15.30
C ILE A 50 3.05 4.43 -16.24
N LYS A 51 2.68 4.10 -17.49
CA LYS A 51 3.67 3.80 -18.53
C LYS A 51 4.52 5.04 -18.82
N ARG A 52 5.84 4.89 -18.99
CA ARG A 52 6.78 5.99 -19.28
C ARG A 52 6.39 6.85 -20.48
N SER A 53 5.60 6.32 -21.39
CA SER A 53 5.13 7.01 -22.61
C SER A 53 3.79 7.72 -22.43
N SER A 54 3.19 7.74 -21.23
CA SER A 54 1.88 8.37 -21.06
C SER A 54 2.02 9.89 -20.92
N VAL A 55 1.12 10.60 -21.60
CA VAL A 55 1.08 12.08 -21.67
C VAL A 55 0.69 12.73 -20.33
N ASN A 56 0.19 11.95 -19.36
CA ASN A 56 -0.29 12.43 -18.07
C ASN A 56 0.53 11.84 -16.91
N PRO A 57 1.71 12.39 -16.59
CA PRO A 57 2.42 12.01 -15.38
C PRO A 57 1.59 12.39 -14.13
N ALA A 58 1.78 11.66 -13.03
CA ALA A 58 1.24 12.08 -11.74
C ALA A 58 1.66 13.51 -11.40
N ARG A 59 0.81 14.20 -10.60
CA ARG A 59 1.12 15.54 -10.13
C ARG A 59 2.43 15.53 -9.33
N HIS A 60 3.50 15.60 -9.62
CA HIS A 60 4.85 15.49 -9.05
C HIS A 60 5.75 14.49 -9.78
N GLY A 61 5.31 14.02 -10.98
CA GLY A 61 6.14 13.18 -11.84
C GLY A 61 6.38 11.76 -11.32
N ASN A 62 5.60 11.29 -10.34
CA ASN A 62 5.71 9.93 -9.84
C ASN A 62 5.18 8.93 -10.87
N THR A 63 5.90 7.83 -11.11
CA THR A 63 5.53 6.81 -12.09
C THR A 63 5.48 5.40 -11.49
N THR A 64 6.08 5.21 -10.32
CA THR A 64 6.17 3.92 -9.62
C THR A 64 5.62 4.03 -8.23
N ALA A 65 5.30 2.90 -7.61
CA ALA A 65 5.07 2.81 -6.18
C ALA A 65 5.64 1.51 -5.62
N LEU A 66 6.29 1.58 -4.47
CA LEU A 66 6.61 0.40 -3.68
C LEU A 66 5.37 0.03 -2.87
N VAL A 67 4.83 -1.15 -3.09
CA VAL A 67 3.76 -1.73 -2.29
C VAL A 67 4.38 -2.65 -1.26
N VAL A 68 4.02 -2.45 0.00
CA VAL A 68 4.57 -3.20 1.13
C VAL A 68 3.42 -3.82 1.93
N ARG A 69 3.60 -5.06 2.33
CA ARG A 69 2.67 -5.77 3.21
C ARG A 69 3.40 -6.43 4.36
N ASP A 70 3.00 -6.13 5.57
CA ASP A 70 3.37 -6.95 6.72
C ASP A 70 2.47 -8.18 6.81
N ARG A 71 3.07 -9.35 6.90
CA ARG A 71 2.31 -10.62 6.91
C ARG A 71 1.76 -10.96 8.28
N GLY A 72 2.38 -10.44 9.34
CA GLY A 72 1.94 -10.63 10.70
C GLY A 72 0.63 -9.93 11.00
N THR A 73 0.53 -8.64 10.72
CA THR A 73 -0.67 -7.82 11.01
C THR A 73 -1.62 -7.67 9.83
N GLY A 74 -1.16 -7.98 8.61
CA GLY A 74 -1.89 -7.70 7.38
C GLY A 74 -1.82 -6.22 6.93
N TRP A 75 -1.04 -5.39 7.61
CA TRP A 75 -0.85 -3.98 7.26
C TRP A 75 -0.28 -3.82 5.86
N ILE A 76 -0.91 -2.95 5.05
CA ILE A 76 -0.45 -2.62 3.70
C ILE A 76 -0.14 -1.14 3.58
N ALA A 77 0.86 -0.81 2.75
CA ALA A 77 1.15 0.57 2.40
C ALA A 77 1.62 0.66 0.94
N ALA A 78 1.45 1.83 0.34
CA ALA A 78 1.97 2.12 -0.98
C ALA A 78 2.71 3.46 -0.94
N TYR A 79 3.94 3.45 -1.45
CA TYR A 79 4.86 4.60 -1.47
C TYR A 79 5.16 5.02 -2.91
N PRO A 80 4.38 5.99 -3.46
CA PRO A 80 4.65 6.51 -4.80
C PRO A 80 5.98 7.26 -4.87
N SER A 81 6.78 6.97 -5.90
CA SER A 81 8.08 7.60 -6.16
C SER A 81 8.25 7.97 -7.63
N LYS A 82 9.20 8.86 -7.90
CA LYS A 82 9.56 9.24 -9.28
C LYS A 82 10.36 8.16 -9.98
N LYS A 83 11.22 7.48 -9.21
CA LYS A 83 12.14 6.45 -9.70
C LYS A 83 12.18 5.31 -8.69
N LYS A 84 12.64 4.15 -9.14
CA LYS A 84 12.96 3.02 -8.28
C LYS A 84 14.42 3.15 -7.83
N SER A 85 14.73 4.20 -7.04
CA SER A 85 16.08 4.41 -6.50
C SER A 85 16.21 3.81 -5.10
N ALA A 86 17.44 3.48 -4.70
CA ALA A 86 17.72 2.97 -3.37
C ALA A 86 17.33 3.98 -2.27
N GLU A 87 17.47 5.28 -2.53
CA GLU A 87 17.08 6.35 -1.62
C GLU A 87 15.56 6.42 -1.43
N ASP A 88 14.78 6.38 -2.54
CA ASP A 88 13.31 6.34 -2.47
C ASP A 88 12.83 5.08 -1.71
N ILE A 89 13.45 3.93 -1.98
CA ILE A 89 13.13 2.66 -1.31
C ILE A 89 13.47 2.74 0.17
N LYS A 90 14.65 3.27 0.53
CA LYS A 90 15.06 3.46 1.93
C LYS A 90 14.10 4.36 2.68
N GLY A 91 13.69 5.47 2.08
CA GLY A 91 12.65 6.34 2.62
C GLY A 91 11.34 5.59 2.89
N ALA A 92 10.87 4.83 1.91
CA ALA A 92 9.65 4.03 2.02
C ALA A 92 9.74 2.95 3.12
N VAL A 93 10.88 2.25 3.22
CA VAL A 93 11.12 1.24 4.26
C VAL A 93 11.13 1.87 5.64
N ASN A 94 11.83 3.00 5.82
CA ASN A 94 11.84 3.73 7.09
C ASN A 94 10.46 4.26 7.48
N ASP A 95 9.71 4.80 6.52
CA ASP A 95 8.34 5.27 6.75
C ASP A 95 7.40 4.11 7.11
N PHE A 96 7.59 2.95 6.49
CA PHE A 96 6.79 1.77 6.80
C PHE A 96 7.09 1.23 8.20
N LEU A 97 8.35 1.07 8.55
CA LEU A 97 8.78 0.51 9.83
C LEU A 97 8.54 1.47 11.00
N GLY A 98 8.86 2.75 10.81
CA GLY A 98 8.92 3.70 11.92
C GLY A 98 10.01 3.31 12.93
N PRO A 99 9.71 3.28 14.25
CA PRO A 99 10.67 2.87 15.28
C PRO A 99 10.84 1.33 15.37
N GLU A 100 10.03 0.57 14.67
CA GLU A 100 10.02 -0.89 14.74
C GLU A 100 11.07 -1.49 13.80
N LYS A 101 11.47 -2.73 14.08
CA LYS A 101 12.43 -3.47 13.26
C LYS A 101 11.76 -4.62 12.55
N ALA A 102 12.15 -4.85 11.30
CA ALA A 102 11.77 -6.05 10.57
C ALA A 102 12.79 -7.17 10.83
N LYS A 103 12.30 -8.39 11.07
CA LYS A 103 13.15 -9.58 11.16
C LYS A 103 13.53 -10.10 9.77
N ARG A 104 12.53 -10.16 8.88
CA ARG A 104 12.70 -10.68 7.52
C ARG A 104 11.93 -9.81 6.52
N TRP A 105 12.56 -9.61 5.37
CA TRP A 105 11.97 -8.93 4.23
C TRP A 105 12.01 -9.83 3.00
N TYR A 106 10.92 -9.99 2.32
CA TYR A 106 10.76 -10.85 1.16
C TYR A 106 10.38 -10.04 -0.08
N SER A 107 11.12 -10.20 -1.18
CA SER A 107 10.83 -9.51 -2.45
C SER A 107 11.37 -10.24 -3.68
N ASP A 108 11.18 -9.64 -4.85
CA ASP A 108 11.66 -10.11 -6.16
C ASP A 108 13.19 -10.00 -6.39
N GLY A 109 13.97 -9.69 -5.35
CA GLY A 109 15.43 -9.62 -5.46
C GLY A 109 15.94 -8.35 -6.14
N ALA A 110 15.17 -7.26 -6.17
CA ALA A 110 15.61 -5.97 -6.66
C ALA A 110 16.87 -5.50 -5.93
N PRO A 111 17.98 -5.19 -6.64
CA PRO A 111 19.27 -4.88 -6.02
C PRO A 111 19.22 -3.65 -5.11
N GLU A 112 18.35 -2.69 -5.41
CA GLU A 112 18.15 -1.49 -4.60
C GLU A 112 17.58 -1.84 -3.22
N LEU A 113 16.60 -2.75 -3.17
CA LEU A 113 16.01 -3.19 -1.90
C LEU A 113 16.99 -4.08 -1.13
N HIS A 114 17.76 -4.92 -1.82
CA HIS A 114 18.81 -5.73 -1.19
C HIS A 114 19.85 -4.85 -0.48
N ALA A 115 20.29 -3.77 -1.11
CA ALA A 115 21.21 -2.80 -0.53
C ALA A 115 20.61 -2.14 0.73
N VAL A 116 19.35 -1.73 0.69
CA VAL A 116 18.64 -1.13 1.82
C VAL A 116 18.48 -2.11 2.98
N CYS A 117 18.06 -3.34 2.72
CA CYS A 117 17.94 -4.37 3.76
C CYS A 117 19.28 -4.66 4.45
N ARG A 118 20.37 -4.75 3.68
CA ARG A 118 21.71 -4.93 4.23
C ARG A 118 22.14 -3.76 5.10
N GLU A 119 21.89 -2.53 4.67
CA GLU A 119 22.20 -1.32 5.44
C GLU A 119 21.42 -1.25 6.76
N LEU A 120 20.15 -1.66 6.75
CA LEU A 120 19.28 -1.66 7.92
C LEU A 120 19.40 -2.91 8.79
N GLY A 121 20.27 -3.87 8.42
CA GLY A 121 20.44 -5.12 9.16
C GLY A 121 19.21 -6.04 9.11
N ILE A 122 18.41 -5.96 8.05
CA ILE A 122 17.21 -6.78 7.83
C ILE A 122 17.59 -8.00 7.01
N ARG A 123 17.22 -9.20 7.44
CA ARG A 123 17.37 -10.42 6.64
C ARG A 123 16.50 -10.31 5.39
N HIS A 124 17.14 -10.32 4.21
CA HIS A 124 16.45 -10.25 2.92
C HIS A 124 16.38 -11.63 2.28
N ASP A 125 15.17 -12.16 2.18
CA ASP A 125 14.89 -13.41 1.47
C ASP A 125 14.34 -13.05 0.08
N ILE A 126 14.97 -13.63 -0.96
CA ILE A 126 14.61 -13.38 -2.36
C ILE A 126 13.68 -14.49 -2.82
N SER A 127 12.66 -14.12 -3.59
CA SER A 127 11.77 -15.10 -4.22
C SER A 127 12.54 -15.97 -5.21
N ASP A 128 12.44 -17.28 -5.05
CA ASP A 128 12.90 -18.21 -6.06
C ASP A 128 12.03 -18.03 -7.33
N PRO A 129 12.61 -17.80 -8.52
CA PRO A 129 11.87 -17.59 -9.76
C PRO A 129 10.87 -18.70 -10.09
N HIS A 130 11.00 -19.86 -9.48
CA HIS A 130 10.18 -21.06 -9.73
C HIS A 130 9.16 -21.38 -8.62
N ARG A 131 9.10 -20.61 -7.53
CA ARG A 131 8.13 -20.79 -6.44
C ARG A 131 7.10 -19.66 -6.41
N SER A 132 6.06 -19.78 -7.24
CA SER A 132 4.96 -18.81 -7.32
C SER A 132 4.13 -18.69 -6.04
N GLU A 133 4.15 -19.67 -5.14
CA GLU A 133 3.36 -19.67 -3.90
C GLU A 133 3.76 -18.55 -2.94
N THR A 134 5.05 -18.23 -2.87
CA THR A 134 5.56 -17.16 -2.01
C THR A 134 5.28 -15.76 -2.55
N ASN A 135 5.25 -15.58 -3.88
CA ASN A 135 4.92 -14.31 -4.54
C ASN A 135 3.40 -14.05 -4.63
N GLY A 136 2.58 -15.09 -4.62
CA GLY A 136 1.13 -14.95 -4.77
C GLY A 136 0.45 -14.05 -3.73
N ALA A 137 1.05 -13.86 -2.55
CA ALA A 137 0.52 -12.98 -1.52
C ALA A 137 0.73 -11.51 -1.85
N ILE A 138 1.94 -11.12 -2.30
CA ILE A 138 2.21 -9.73 -2.67
C ILE A 138 1.55 -9.38 -4.01
N GLU A 139 1.49 -10.31 -4.96
CA GLU A 139 0.77 -10.12 -6.22
C GLU A 139 -0.71 -9.84 -6.01
N ARG A 140 -1.38 -10.59 -5.10
CA ARG A 140 -2.77 -10.31 -4.70
C ARG A 140 -2.90 -8.94 -4.04
N THR A 141 -1.94 -8.57 -3.19
CA THR A 141 -1.91 -7.24 -2.56
C THR A 141 -1.78 -6.14 -3.62
N ASN A 142 -0.86 -6.29 -4.59
CA ASN A 142 -0.70 -5.35 -5.69
C ASN A 142 -2.00 -5.18 -6.49
N ARG A 143 -2.66 -6.30 -6.82
CA ARG A 143 -3.95 -6.26 -7.52
C ARG A 143 -4.99 -5.49 -6.71
N THR A 144 -5.15 -5.82 -5.42
CA THR A 144 -6.10 -5.15 -4.52
C THR A 144 -5.81 -3.64 -4.44
N VAL A 145 -4.54 -3.26 -4.31
CA VAL A 145 -4.12 -1.85 -4.20
C VAL A 145 -4.37 -1.08 -5.49
N ILE A 146 -4.05 -1.68 -6.65
CA ILE A 146 -4.26 -1.05 -7.96
C ILE A 146 -5.76 -0.91 -8.25
N GLU A 147 -6.55 -1.96 -8.05
CA GLU A 147 -7.99 -1.95 -8.28
C GLU A 147 -8.67 -0.96 -7.33
N GLY A 148 -8.29 -0.95 -6.06
CA GLY A 148 -8.83 -0.01 -5.08
C GLY A 148 -8.50 1.45 -5.41
N ALA A 149 -7.27 1.74 -5.85
CA ALA A 149 -6.91 3.09 -6.28
C ALA A 149 -7.70 3.53 -7.54
N ARG A 150 -7.94 2.61 -8.48
CA ARG A 150 -8.80 2.88 -9.66
C ARG A 150 -10.24 3.18 -9.24
N CYS A 151 -10.79 2.40 -8.31
CA CYS A 151 -12.14 2.65 -7.78
C CYS A 151 -12.21 4.03 -7.09
N CYS A 152 -11.20 4.40 -6.29
CA CYS A 152 -11.12 5.72 -5.67
C CYS A 152 -11.15 6.85 -6.70
N LEU A 153 -10.33 6.75 -7.76
CA LEU A 153 -10.30 7.76 -8.83
C LEU A 153 -11.62 7.81 -9.61
N PHE A 154 -12.17 6.67 -9.96
CA PHE A 154 -13.43 6.59 -10.70
C PHE A 154 -14.59 7.17 -9.90
N GLN A 155 -14.72 6.79 -8.63
CA GLN A 155 -15.79 7.25 -7.75
C GLN A 155 -15.70 8.76 -7.47
N SER A 156 -14.49 9.28 -7.33
CA SER A 156 -14.26 10.70 -7.03
C SER A 156 -14.43 11.62 -8.24
N GLY A 157 -14.36 11.07 -9.46
CA GLY A 157 -14.30 11.87 -10.70
C GLY A 157 -12.99 12.65 -10.86
N LEU A 158 -12.01 12.44 -9.98
CA LEU A 158 -10.73 13.14 -10.05
C LEU A 158 -9.86 12.59 -11.20
N PRO A 159 -9.09 13.47 -11.89
CA PRO A 159 -8.17 13.05 -12.94
C PRO A 159 -7.09 12.09 -12.46
N TYR A 160 -6.57 11.24 -13.35
CA TYR A 160 -5.52 10.26 -13.06
C TYR A 160 -4.22 10.86 -12.49
N LYS A 161 -3.98 12.14 -12.68
CA LYS A 161 -2.83 12.83 -12.06
C LYS A 161 -2.81 12.73 -10.52
N TYR A 162 -3.95 12.39 -9.89
CA TYR A 162 -4.10 12.19 -8.44
C TYR A 162 -3.95 10.74 -7.99
N TRP A 163 -3.46 9.84 -8.86
CA TRP A 163 -3.30 8.43 -8.54
C TRP A 163 -2.44 8.18 -7.29
N LYS A 164 -1.44 9.02 -7.06
CA LYS A 164 -0.58 8.96 -5.87
C LYS A 164 -1.40 9.09 -4.58
N GLN A 165 -2.27 10.10 -4.52
CA GLN A 165 -3.13 10.34 -3.38
C GLN A 165 -4.18 9.24 -3.25
N ALA A 166 -4.74 8.80 -4.36
CA ALA A 166 -5.73 7.74 -4.40
C ALA A 166 -5.18 6.41 -3.86
N ILE A 167 -4.00 5.99 -4.29
CA ILE A 167 -3.39 4.73 -3.84
C ILE A 167 -3.03 4.77 -2.35
N THR A 168 -2.49 5.88 -1.87
CA THR A 168 -2.16 6.07 -0.46
C THR A 168 -3.42 6.14 0.41
N CYS A 169 -4.45 6.88 -0.03
CA CYS A 169 -5.72 6.93 0.67
C CYS A 169 -6.42 5.57 0.73
N PHE A 170 -6.39 4.83 -0.39
CA PHE A 170 -6.94 3.47 -0.43
C PHE A 170 -6.27 2.55 0.58
N THR A 171 -4.93 2.48 0.60
CA THR A 171 -4.21 1.60 1.54
C THR A 171 -4.48 1.98 2.99
N ASN A 172 -4.58 3.27 3.30
CA ASN A 172 -4.93 3.74 4.64
C ASN A 172 -6.35 3.33 5.03
N ASN A 173 -7.34 3.58 4.18
CA ASN A 173 -8.73 3.14 4.41
C ASN A 173 -8.82 1.62 4.53
N TYR A 174 -8.11 0.86 3.69
CA TYR A 174 -8.08 -0.59 3.76
C TYR A 174 -7.62 -1.08 5.14
N ASN A 175 -6.53 -0.54 5.66
CA ASN A 175 -6.03 -0.89 6.98
C ASN A 175 -7.00 -0.57 8.12
N MET A 176 -7.80 0.50 7.96
CA MET A 176 -8.75 0.98 8.98
C MET A 176 -10.08 0.22 8.99
N VAL A 177 -10.54 -0.28 7.83
CA VAL A 177 -11.91 -0.79 7.70
C VAL A 177 -12.00 -2.24 7.21
N HIS A 178 -10.98 -2.76 6.50
CA HIS A 178 -11.02 -4.12 5.99
C HIS A 178 -10.75 -5.13 7.11
N VAL A 179 -11.76 -5.94 7.40
CA VAL A 179 -11.64 -7.02 8.39
C VAL A 179 -11.01 -8.24 7.74
N ASP A 180 -9.88 -8.69 8.25
CA ASP A 180 -9.28 -9.97 7.85
C ASP A 180 -10.18 -11.11 8.30
N SER A 181 -10.63 -11.93 7.35
CA SER A 181 -11.58 -13.03 7.63
C SER A 181 -11.03 -14.10 8.56
N LYS A 182 -9.71 -14.29 8.60
CA LYS A 182 -9.06 -15.27 9.48
C LYS A 182 -8.87 -14.74 10.90
N LYS A 183 -8.62 -13.44 11.04
CA LYS A 183 -8.33 -12.80 12.32
C LYS A 183 -9.54 -12.15 12.97
N GLY A 184 -10.58 -11.83 12.19
CA GLY A 184 -11.76 -11.14 12.69
C GLY A 184 -11.52 -9.68 13.09
N THR A 185 -10.39 -9.09 12.70
CA THR A 185 -9.97 -7.74 13.08
C THR A 185 -9.39 -6.98 11.87
N VAL A 186 -9.18 -5.68 12.01
CA VAL A 186 -8.59 -4.82 10.99
C VAL A 186 -7.10 -4.65 11.24
N SER A 187 -6.32 -4.49 10.16
CA SER A 187 -4.85 -4.33 10.23
C SER A 187 -4.41 -3.13 11.08
N TRP A 188 -5.23 -2.10 11.16
CA TRP A 188 -4.97 -0.96 12.06
C TRP A 188 -4.91 -1.38 13.53
N VAL A 189 -5.88 -2.17 13.99
CA VAL A 189 -5.92 -2.66 15.38
C VAL A 189 -4.78 -3.62 15.66
N GLU A 190 -4.48 -4.51 14.71
CA GLU A 190 -3.36 -5.45 14.82
C GLU A 190 -2.01 -4.73 15.00
N ARG A 191 -1.82 -3.60 14.32
CA ARG A 191 -0.57 -2.84 14.37
C ARG A 191 -0.49 -1.90 15.56
N HIS A 192 -1.58 -1.17 15.86
CA HIS A 192 -1.57 -0.07 16.83
C HIS A 192 -2.24 -0.41 18.16
N SER A 193 -2.82 -1.59 18.29
CA SER A 193 -3.55 -2.07 19.49
C SER A 193 -4.76 -1.22 19.90
N HIS A 194 -5.22 -0.32 19.02
CA HIS A 194 -6.41 0.50 19.22
C HIS A 194 -7.12 0.76 17.88
N LYS A 195 -8.41 1.08 17.94
CA LYS A 195 -9.17 1.48 16.76
C LYS A 195 -8.70 2.84 16.23
N PHE A 196 -8.85 3.06 14.93
CA PHE A 196 -8.64 4.39 14.35
C PHE A 196 -9.59 5.40 14.98
N GLN A 197 -9.05 6.51 15.48
CA GLN A 197 -9.82 7.51 16.22
C GLN A 197 -10.39 8.64 15.34
N GLY A 198 -9.97 8.69 14.07
CA GLY A 198 -10.47 9.67 13.12
C GLY A 198 -11.72 9.19 12.39
N LYS A 199 -12.22 10.04 11.50
CA LYS A 199 -13.28 9.68 10.54
C LYS A 199 -12.66 9.06 9.31
N THR A 200 -13.15 7.90 8.89
CA THR A 200 -12.83 7.32 7.58
C THR A 200 -13.67 8.00 6.52
N LEU A 201 -13.00 8.57 5.51
CA LEU A 201 -13.65 9.35 4.46
C LEU A 201 -13.33 8.73 3.10
N PRO A 202 -14.30 8.73 2.15
CA PRO A 202 -14.02 8.33 0.78
C PRO A 202 -13.06 9.32 0.11
N PHE A 203 -12.12 8.80 -0.69
CA PHE A 203 -11.24 9.63 -1.49
C PHE A 203 -12.02 10.56 -2.42
N GLY A 204 -11.65 11.83 -2.46
CA GLY A 204 -12.26 12.82 -3.33
C GLY A 204 -13.63 13.34 -2.87
N CYS A 205 -14.11 12.96 -1.68
CA CYS A 205 -15.35 13.52 -1.17
C CYS A 205 -15.21 15.02 -0.83
N LYS A 206 -16.31 15.76 -1.02
CA LYS A 206 -16.38 17.17 -0.63
C LYS A 206 -16.34 17.28 0.90
N VAL A 207 -15.52 18.18 1.40
CA VAL A 207 -15.38 18.46 2.83
C VAL A 207 -15.35 19.96 3.06
N ARG A 208 -15.71 20.39 4.28
CA ARG A 208 -15.45 21.74 4.75
C ARG A 208 -14.29 21.72 5.73
N TYR A 209 -13.35 22.60 5.54
CA TYR A 209 -12.15 22.66 6.37
C TYR A 209 -11.87 24.09 6.83
N LEU A 210 -11.20 24.21 7.96
CA LEU A 210 -10.70 25.47 8.47
C LEU A 210 -9.29 25.69 7.89
N PRO A 211 -9.03 26.74 7.11
CA PRO A 211 -7.70 27.07 6.63
C PRO A 211 -6.75 27.32 7.81
N SER A 212 -5.53 26.77 7.73
CA SER A 212 -4.51 26.89 8.78
C SER A 212 -3.45 27.96 8.50
N ALA A 213 -3.43 28.51 7.28
CA ALA A 213 -2.46 29.52 6.91
C ALA A 213 -2.86 30.89 7.48
N GLU A 214 -2.00 31.50 8.30
CA GLU A 214 -2.22 32.82 8.87
C GLU A 214 -2.57 33.88 7.82
N ARG A 215 -1.90 33.85 6.64
CA ARG A 215 -2.18 34.77 5.53
C ARG A 215 -3.59 34.66 4.96
N GLU A 216 -4.22 33.50 5.09
CA GLU A 216 -5.60 33.29 4.61
C GLU A 216 -6.63 33.69 5.68
N VAL A 217 -6.25 33.66 6.95
CA VAL A 217 -7.07 34.11 8.06
C VAL A 217 -7.09 35.65 8.14
N GLU A 218 -5.96 36.32 7.92
CA GLU A 218 -5.84 37.78 7.95
C GLU A 218 -6.64 38.51 6.86
N LYS A 219 -6.93 37.86 5.74
CA LYS A 219 -7.69 38.43 4.61
C LYS A 219 -9.20 38.36 4.75
N ARG A 220 -9.71 37.77 5.85
CA ARG A 220 -11.15 37.57 6.03
C ARG A 220 -11.76 38.69 6.84
N GLU A 221 -12.92 39.14 6.38
CA GLU A 221 -13.80 39.96 7.18
C GLU A 221 -14.36 39.16 8.38
N LYS A 222 -14.66 39.81 9.49
CA LYS A 222 -15.20 39.14 10.70
C LYS A 222 -16.47 38.36 10.47
N ILE A 223 -17.22 38.70 9.45
CA ILE A 223 -18.54 38.13 9.09
C ILE A 223 -18.40 37.00 8.05
N ASP A 224 -17.23 36.86 7.40
CA ASP A 224 -17.03 35.84 6.38
C ASP A 224 -17.07 34.41 6.97
N PRO A 225 -17.57 33.42 6.20
CA PRO A 225 -17.55 32.03 6.63
C PRO A 225 -16.13 31.57 6.98
N SER A 226 -15.97 30.99 8.16
CA SER A 226 -14.67 30.48 8.62
C SER A 226 -14.22 29.22 7.87
N LEU A 227 -15.18 28.47 7.33
CA LEU A 227 -14.94 27.20 6.65
C LEU A 227 -14.90 27.41 5.14
N ARG A 228 -13.95 26.72 4.48
CA ARG A 228 -13.87 26.65 3.02
C ARG A 228 -14.27 25.27 2.53
N ASP A 229 -14.75 25.22 1.30
CA ASP A 229 -15.02 23.98 0.61
C ASP A 229 -13.72 23.39 0.08
N GLY A 230 -13.54 22.09 0.23
CA GLY A 230 -12.37 21.39 -0.24
C GLY A 230 -12.65 19.95 -0.62
N ILE A 231 -11.67 19.31 -1.19
CA ILE A 231 -11.71 17.92 -1.63
C ILE A 231 -10.77 17.11 -0.76
N PHE A 232 -11.27 16.06 -0.11
CA PHE A 232 -10.47 15.16 0.71
C PHE A 232 -9.53 14.32 -0.14
N MET A 233 -8.24 14.35 0.19
CA MET A 233 -7.19 13.67 -0.55
C MET A 233 -6.52 12.53 0.22
N GLY A 234 -6.87 12.35 1.47
CA GLY A 234 -6.31 11.28 2.30
C GLY A 234 -5.90 11.73 3.70
N TYR A 235 -5.13 10.89 4.35
CA TYR A 235 -4.64 11.05 5.72
C TYR A 235 -3.15 11.38 5.71
N ARG A 236 -2.72 12.28 6.57
CA ARG A 236 -1.29 12.49 6.82
C ARG A 236 -0.86 11.56 7.93
N LEU A 237 -0.25 10.44 7.55
CA LEU A 237 0.39 9.53 8.48
C LEU A 237 1.87 9.90 8.65
N HIS A 238 2.37 9.73 9.85
CA HIS A 238 3.78 9.81 10.17
C HIS A 238 4.45 8.43 10.01
N THR A 239 5.76 8.38 10.16
CA THR A 239 6.54 7.14 10.13
C THR A 239 5.96 6.09 11.06
N GLY A 240 5.94 4.83 10.63
CA GLY A 240 5.26 3.75 11.33
C GLY A 240 3.74 3.75 11.19
N GLY A 241 3.18 4.56 10.29
CA GLY A 241 1.73 4.63 10.06
C GLY A 241 0.95 5.34 11.17
N LYS A 242 1.63 6.12 12.02
CA LYS A 242 0.98 6.85 13.12
C LYS A 242 0.16 8.03 12.62
N TRP A 243 -1.05 8.19 13.13
CA TRP A 243 -1.94 9.30 12.79
C TRP A 243 -2.06 10.30 13.94
N THR A 244 -1.95 11.58 13.62
CA THR A 244 -1.97 12.69 14.60
C THR A 244 -3.14 13.67 14.39
N GLY A 245 -4.21 13.19 13.76
CA GLY A 245 -5.42 13.99 13.59
C GLY A 245 -5.45 14.84 12.30
N GLN A 246 -4.53 14.64 11.36
CA GLN A 246 -4.41 15.49 10.18
C GLN A 246 -4.95 14.81 8.91
N TYR A 247 -5.84 15.54 8.21
CA TYR A 247 -6.36 15.18 6.90
C TYR A 247 -5.70 16.05 5.81
N MET A 248 -5.51 15.47 4.64
CA MET A 248 -5.05 16.20 3.46
C MET A 248 -6.26 16.66 2.65
N VAL A 249 -6.33 17.94 2.37
CA VAL A 249 -7.43 18.58 1.62
C VAL A 249 -6.82 19.44 0.52
N ILE A 250 -7.45 19.45 -0.65
CA ILE A 250 -7.22 20.46 -1.69
C ILE A 250 -8.36 21.45 -1.62
N ASP A 251 -8.05 22.74 -1.66
CA ASP A 251 -9.05 23.80 -1.79
C ASP A 251 -9.82 23.62 -3.11
N SER A 252 -11.13 23.73 -3.06
CA SER A 252 -11.98 23.57 -4.25
C SER A 252 -11.76 24.67 -5.29
N GLU A 253 -11.32 25.87 -4.88
CA GLU A 253 -10.98 26.98 -5.77
C GLU A 253 -9.61 26.78 -6.48
N ALA A 254 -8.74 25.92 -5.92
CA ALA A 254 -7.42 25.60 -6.48
C ALA A 254 -7.43 24.38 -7.42
N TYR A 255 -8.61 23.78 -7.67
CA TYR A 255 -8.77 22.56 -8.47
C TYR A 255 -9.08 22.87 -9.98
#